data_fcbc617924989000dd49a7f81662f1fc
#
_entry.id   fcbc617924989000dd49a7f81662f1fc
#
_cell.length_a   1.000
_cell.length_b   1.000
_cell.length_c   1.000
_cell.angle_alpha   90.00
_cell.angle_beta   90.00
_cell.angle_gamma   90.00
#
_symmetry.space_group_name_H-M   'P 1'
#
loop_
_entity.id
_entity.type
_entity.pdbx_description
1 polymer ?
#
loop_
_entity_poly.entity_id
_entity_poly.type
_entity_poly.pdbx_seq_one_letter_code
_entity_poly.pdbx_strand_id
1 'polypeptide(L)'
;MNISILTYGSRGDLQPFLALAVALKQAGHHPTLVGPQRFADFAASYAIEYVPLPGDPEELSRAFNQAGANPLRMVTAMRKHVLDIAVEVVRQVNQAAQRADLLIHSFAFTTGGHSLARHLNIPDVSIQAFPMFAPTGDYPNVALPSLGRLGNRFSHWFATQIFWHAGNAGFRQIQHLLPESFPRALSWPFANPD
;
A
#
# COMPACT_ATOMS: atom_id res chain seq x y z
N MET A 1 15.45 -16.04 -4.11
CA MET A 1 15.27 -14.77 -3.38
C MET A 1 14.01 -14.86 -2.54
N ASN A 2 14.05 -14.29 -1.34
CA ASN A 2 12.86 -14.08 -0.51
C ASN A 2 12.21 -12.76 -0.92
N ILE A 3 10.94 -12.77 -1.26
CA ILE A 3 10.23 -11.59 -1.79
C ILE A 3 8.99 -11.35 -0.94
N SER A 4 8.93 -10.20 -0.27
CA SER A 4 7.73 -9.79 0.46
C SER A 4 6.85 -8.92 -0.42
N ILE A 5 5.58 -9.30 -0.56
CA ILE A 5 4.60 -8.63 -1.41
C ILE A 5 3.51 -8.05 -0.52
N LEU A 6 3.44 -6.72 -0.46
CA LEU A 6 2.53 -5.99 0.42
C LEU A 6 1.33 -5.44 -0.36
N THR A 7 0.13 -5.90 -0.01
CA THR A 7 -1.10 -5.37 -0.60
C THR A 7 -2.20 -5.25 0.44
N TYR A 8 -3.09 -4.28 0.28
CA TYR A 8 -4.27 -4.10 1.12
C TYR A 8 -5.41 -3.55 0.29
N GLY A 9 -6.59 -4.12 0.44
CA GLY A 9 -7.77 -3.71 -0.30
C GLY A 9 -8.74 -4.86 -0.54
N SER A 10 -9.57 -4.73 -1.55
CA SER A 10 -10.54 -5.71 -2.00
C SER A 10 -9.88 -6.93 -2.66
N ARG A 11 -10.68 -7.89 -3.07
CA ARG A 11 -10.20 -9.03 -3.87
C ARG A 11 -9.51 -8.57 -5.17
N GLY A 12 -10.00 -7.50 -5.79
CA GLY A 12 -9.40 -6.92 -7.00
C GLY A 12 -7.99 -6.37 -6.76
N ASP A 13 -7.71 -5.90 -5.54
CA ASP A 13 -6.38 -5.42 -5.15
C ASP A 13 -5.43 -6.56 -4.78
N LEU A 14 -5.94 -7.68 -4.26
CA LEU A 14 -5.11 -8.81 -3.81
C LEU A 14 -4.84 -9.81 -4.92
N GLN A 15 -5.82 -10.15 -5.75
CA GLN A 15 -5.73 -11.23 -6.73
C GLN A 15 -4.58 -11.07 -7.74
N PRO A 16 -4.25 -9.87 -8.27
CA PRO A 16 -3.09 -9.67 -9.12
C PRO A 16 -1.76 -10.00 -8.43
N PHE A 17 -1.64 -9.63 -7.16
CA PHE A 17 -0.43 -9.90 -6.36
C PHE A 17 -0.31 -11.37 -5.97
N LEU A 18 -1.42 -12.06 -5.75
CA LEU A 18 -1.43 -13.50 -5.56
C LEU A 18 -0.98 -14.22 -6.83
N ALA A 19 -1.47 -13.80 -8.01
CA ALA A 19 -1.01 -14.35 -9.29
C ALA A 19 0.49 -14.11 -9.51
N LEU A 20 1.00 -12.93 -9.18
CA LEU A 20 2.42 -12.62 -9.20
C LEU A 20 3.21 -13.52 -8.24
N ALA A 21 2.72 -13.72 -7.00
CA ALA A 21 3.36 -14.60 -6.03
C ALA A 21 3.46 -16.05 -6.57
N VAL A 22 2.39 -16.56 -7.20
CA VAL A 22 2.40 -17.88 -7.81
C VAL A 22 3.46 -17.97 -8.92
N ALA A 23 3.53 -16.97 -9.81
CA ALA A 23 4.52 -16.94 -10.88
C ALA A 23 5.96 -16.86 -10.34
N LEU A 24 6.21 -16.04 -9.32
CA LEU A 24 7.51 -15.94 -8.67
C LEU A 24 7.92 -17.26 -8.01
N LYS A 25 6.98 -17.95 -7.36
CA LYS A 25 7.22 -19.27 -6.78
C LYS A 25 7.59 -20.30 -7.86
N GLN A 26 6.88 -20.31 -8.99
CA GLN A 26 7.19 -21.17 -10.13
C GLN A 26 8.57 -20.87 -10.73
N ALA A 27 9.02 -19.60 -10.64
CA ALA A 27 10.36 -19.19 -11.06
C ALA A 27 11.47 -19.50 -10.03
N GLY A 28 11.14 -20.22 -8.94
CA GLY A 28 12.12 -20.63 -7.92
C GLY A 28 12.42 -19.60 -6.84
N HIS A 29 11.56 -18.58 -6.69
CA HIS A 29 11.64 -17.63 -5.60
C HIS A 29 10.77 -18.05 -4.40
N HIS A 30 10.93 -17.39 -3.25
CA HIS A 30 10.18 -17.61 -2.03
C HIS A 30 9.32 -16.38 -1.72
N PRO A 31 8.14 -16.23 -2.36
CA PRO A 31 7.26 -15.12 -2.09
C PRO A 31 6.46 -15.31 -0.80
N THR A 32 6.38 -14.26 0.02
CA THR A 32 5.46 -14.12 1.14
C THR A 32 4.47 -13.01 0.80
N LEU A 33 3.19 -13.33 0.70
CA LEU A 33 2.13 -12.34 0.42
C LEU A 33 1.56 -11.82 1.74
N VAL A 34 1.58 -10.52 1.93
CA VAL A 34 1.06 -9.82 3.11
C VAL A 34 -0.21 -9.07 2.70
N GLY A 35 -1.33 -9.38 3.33
CA GLY A 35 -2.61 -8.80 2.91
C GLY A 35 -3.75 -9.04 3.91
N PRO A 36 -4.99 -8.57 3.63
CA PRO A 36 -6.11 -8.66 4.56
C PRO A 36 -6.42 -10.09 4.99
N GLN A 37 -6.64 -10.31 6.28
CA GLN A 37 -6.87 -11.63 6.89
C GLN A 37 -7.97 -12.44 6.21
N ARG A 38 -9.03 -11.80 5.71
CA ARG A 38 -10.15 -12.46 5.03
C ARG A 38 -9.75 -13.26 3.78
N PHE A 39 -8.56 -13.05 3.23
CA PHE A 39 -8.06 -13.75 2.04
C PHE A 39 -7.01 -14.81 2.35
N ALA A 40 -6.78 -15.14 3.62
CA ALA A 40 -5.78 -16.13 4.02
C ALA A 40 -6.07 -17.51 3.39
N ASP A 41 -7.31 -18.00 3.47
CA ASP A 41 -7.71 -19.28 2.88
C ASP A 41 -7.60 -19.28 1.35
N PHE A 42 -7.89 -18.12 0.73
CA PHE A 42 -7.73 -17.96 -0.72
C PHE A 42 -6.26 -18.06 -1.13
N ALA A 43 -5.35 -17.44 -0.41
CA ALA A 43 -3.91 -17.55 -0.67
C ALA A 43 -3.38 -18.96 -0.38
N ALA A 44 -3.85 -19.59 0.70
CA ALA A 44 -3.49 -20.95 1.08
C ALA A 44 -3.86 -21.98 0.00
N SER A 45 -4.98 -21.78 -0.71
CA SER A 45 -5.37 -22.67 -1.82
C SER A 45 -4.37 -22.71 -2.99
N TYR A 46 -3.47 -21.72 -3.08
CA TYR A 46 -2.36 -21.66 -4.03
C TYR A 46 -1.00 -22.04 -3.41
N ALA A 47 -1.01 -22.50 -2.15
CA ALA A 47 0.21 -22.83 -1.38
C ALA A 47 1.23 -21.67 -1.33
N ILE A 48 0.75 -20.42 -1.24
CA ILE A 48 1.56 -19.23 -1.04
C ILE A 48 1.63 -18.93 0.47
N GLU A 49 2.85 -18.65 0.97
CA GLU A 49 3.04 -18.15 2.32
C GLU A 49 2.31 -16.83 2.49
N TYR A 50 1.46 -16.73 3.52
CA TYR A 50 0.58 -15.59 3.72
C TYR A 50 0.70 -15.02 5.13
N VAL A 51 0.90 -13.71 5.22
CA VAL A 51 0.87 -12.97 6.49
C VAL A 51 -0.42 -12.15 6.53
N PRO A 52 -1.38 -12.54 7.40
CA PRO A 52 -2.66 -11.87 7.47
C PRO A 52 -2.55 -10.53 8.18
N LEU A 53 -3.07 -9.47 7.57
CA LEU A 53 -3.20 -8.13 8.16
C LEU A 53 -4.60 -7.94 8.77
N PRO A 54 -4.70 -7.25 9.92
CA PRO A 54 -5.99 -6.95 10.55
C PRO A 54 -6.82 -5.96 9.73
N GLY A 55 -8.10 -5.85 10.10
CA GLY A 55 -9.08 -4.98 9.46
C GLY A 55 -9.77 -5.62 8.27
N ASP A 56 -10.94 -5.08 7.94
CA ASP A 56 -11.72 -5.50 6.78
C ASP A 56 -11.81 -4.35 5.75
N PRO A 57 -11.20 -4.49 4.56
CA PRO A 57 -11.30 -3.47 3.51
C PRO A 57 -12.73 -3.16 3.07
N GLU A 58 -13.67 -4.09 3.24
CA GLU A 58 -15.07 -3.84 2.92
C GLU A 58 -15.75 -2.92 3.93
N GLU A 59 -15.34 -2.96 5.21
CA GLU A 59 -15.82 -1.99 6.20
C GLU A 59 -15.39 -0.57 5.81
N LEU A 60 -14.15 -0.38 5.38
CA LEU A 60 -13.67 0.89 4.88
C LEU A 60 -14.45 1.34 3.64
N SER A 61 -14.67 0.44 2.69
CA SER A 61 -15.49 0.71 1.49
C SER A 61 -16.93 1.08 1.84
N ARG A 62 -17.55 0.38 2.78
CA ARG A 62 -18.91 0.71 3.29
C ARG A 62 -18.92 2.08 3.97
N ALA A 63 -17.92 2.40 4.77
CA ALA A 63 -17.79 3.69 5.43
C ALA A 63 -17.64 4.84 4.42
N PHE A 64 -16.89 4.64 3.32
CA PHE A 64 -16.79 5.61 2.23
C PHE A 64 -18.14 5.79 1.50
N ASN A 65 -18.85 4.71 1.20
CA ASN A 65 -20.16 4.79 0.57
C ASN A 65 -21.18 5.55 1.45
N GLN A 66 -21.13 5.35 2.78
CA GLN A 66 -21.98 6.04 3.74
C GLN A 66 -21.59 7.52 3.91
N ALA A 67 -20.30 7.84 3.80
CA ALA A 67 -19.83 9.22 3.83
C ALA A 67 -20.29 10.03 2.60
N GLY A 68 -20.58 9.35 1.50
CA GLY A 68 -20.98 9.96 0.23
C GLY A 68 -19.91 10.92 -0.28
N ALA A 69 -20.34 12.01 -0.91
CA ALA A 69 -19.43 13.04 -1.44
C ALA A 69 -18.88 14.01 -0.37
N ASN A 70 -19.04 13.74 0.93
CA ASN A 70 -18.56 14.61 1.99
C ASN A 70 -17.11 14.27 2.35
N PRO A 71 -16.12 15.11 1.96
CA PRO A 71 -14.70 14.82 2.16
C PRO A 71 -14.30 14.70 3.66
N LEU A 72 -14.92 15.49 4.53
CA LEU A 72 -14.61 15.44 5.97
C LEU A 72 -15.06 14.14 6.61
N ARG A 73 -16.22 13.61 6.23
CA ARG A 73 -16.70 12.30 6.69
C ARG A 73 -15.82 11.17 6.15
N MET A 74 -15.38 11.26 4.89
CA MET A 74 -14.45 10.28 4.30
C MET A 74 -13.11 10.25 5.05
N VAL A 75 -12.52 11.43 5.30
CA VAL A 75 -11.25 11.53 6.04
C VAL A 75 -11.40 10.99 7.46
N THR A 76 -12.52 11.30 8.14
CA THR A 76 -12.77 10.82 9.51
C THR A 76 -12.94 9.31 9.55
N ALA A 77 -13.70 8.73 8.62
CA ALA A 77 -13.91 7.29 8.52
C ALA A 77 -12.59 6.56 8.22
N MET A 78 -11.82 7.05 7.25
CA MET A 78 -10.49 6.53 6.91
C MET A 78 -9.55 6.59 8.11
N ARG A 79 -9.47 7.75 8.76
CA ARG A 79 -8.57 7.95 9.91
C ARG A 79 -8.88 6.99 11.04
N LYS A 80 -10.15 6.83 11.42
CA LYS A 80 -10.56 5.91 12.47
C LYS A 80 -10.17 4.47 12.12
N HIS A 81 -10.58 3.99 10.97
CA HIS A 81 -10.32 2.60 10.55
C HIS A 81 -8.82 2.30 10.42
N VAL A 82 -8.04 3.23 9.84
CA VAL A 82 -6.60 3.03 9.63
C VAL A 82 -5.84 3.08 10.96
N LEU A 83 -6.14 4.02 11.84
CA LEU A 83 -5.39 4.15 13.11
C LEU A 83 -5.61 2.99 14.05
N ASP A 84 -6.82 2.42 14.09
CA ASP A 84 -7.16 1.29 14.97
C ASP A 84 -6.31 0.04 14.66
N ILE A 85 -5.90 -0.14 13.40
CA ILE A 85 -5.13 -1.31 12.95
C ILE A 85 -3.67 -1.00 12.59
N ALA A 86 -3.30 0.28 12.47
CA ALA A 86 -2.05 0.72 11.87
C ALA A 86 -0.80 0.15 12.58
N VAL A 87 -0.81 0.11 13.91
CA VAL A 87 0.34 -0.39 14.69
C VAL A 87 0.57 -1.86 14.41
N GLU A 88 -0.50 -2.66 14.38
CA GLU A 88 -0.40 -4.09 14.12
C GLU A 88 -0.03 -4.36 12.65
N VAL A 89 -0.62 -3.61 11.71
CA VAL A 89 -0.23 -3.66 10.27
C VAL A 89 1.27 -3.39 10.13
N VAL A 90 1.77 -2.30 10.71
CA VAL A 90 3.20 -1.96 10.63
C VAL A 90 4.07 -3.04 11.25
N ARG A 91 3.68 -3.61 12.39
CA ARG A 91 4.43 -4.69 13.04
C ARG A 91 4.54 -5.91 12.14
N GLN A 92 3.44 -6.37 11.56
CA GLN A 92 3.40 -7.55 10.68
C GLN A 92 4.15 -7.31 9.36
N VAL A 93 3.97 -6.15 8.75
CA VAL A 93 4.71 -5.75 7.55
C VAL A 93 6.22 -5.70 7.83
N ASN A 94 6.63 -5.08 8.94
CA ASN A 94 8.03 -5.03 9.33
C ASN A 94 8.61 -6.44 9.54
N GLN A 95 7.89 -7.32 10.25
CA GLN A 95 8.33 -8.68 10.48
C GLN A 95 8.48 -9.48 9.18
N ALA A 96 7.54 -9.35 8.26
CA ALA A 96 7.60 -10.00 6.95
C ALA A 96 8.77 -9.48 6.09
N ALA A 97 9.08 -8.19 6.19
CA ALA A 97 10.15 -7.57 5.39
C ALA A 97 11.57 -7.86 5.90
N GLN A 98 11.75 -8.21 7.18
CA GLN A 98 13.09 -8.47 7.77
C GLN A 98 13.89 -9.59 7.08
N ARG A 99 13.21 -10.52 6.41
CA ARG A 99 13.85 -11.64 5.70
C ARG A 99 13.82 -11.49 4.18
N ALA A 100 13.30 -10.36 3.69
CA ALA A 100 13.15 -10.13 2.27
C ALA A 100 14.44 -9.63 1.63
N ASP A 101 14.71 -10.11 0.42
CA ASP A 101 15.75 -9.60 -0.47
C ASP A 101 15.17 -8.51 -1.40
N LEU A 102 13.84 -8.47 -1.57
CA LEU A 102 13.08 -7.54 -2.39
C LEU A 102 11.72 -7.28 -1.75
N LEU A 103 11.29 -6.03 -1.74
CA LEU A 103 9.95 -5.63 -1.34
C LEU A 103 9.13 -5.21 -2.56
N ILE A 104 7.97 -5.82 -2.75
CA ILE A 104 6.98 -5.41 -3.75
C ILE A 104 5.78 -4.83 -3.00
N HIS A 105 5.28 -3.66 -3.41
CA HIS A 105 4.16 -3.07 -2.70
C HIS A 105 3.13 -2.45 -3.64
N SER A 106 1.86 -2.56 -3.24
CA SER A 106 0.73 -1.90 -3.89
C SER A 106 0.68 -0.41 -3.50
N PHE A 107 -0.24 0.34 -4.13
CA PHE A 107 -0.43 1.76 -3.83
C PHE A 107 -0.69 2.04 -2.34
N ALA A 108 -1.36 1.13 -1.62
CA ALA A 108 -1.66 1.29 -0.20
C ALA A 108 -0.41 1.34 0.68
N PHE A 109 0.66 0.71 0.24
CA PHE A 109 1.95 0.65 0.95
C PHE A 109 3.04 1.51 0.31
N THR A 110 2.72 2.37 -0.66
CA THR A 110 3.75 3.14 -1.39
C THR A 110 4.68 3.91 -0.46
N THR A 111 4.15 4.67 0.50
CA THR A 111 5.00 5.44 1.43
C THR A 111 5.67 4.56 2.49
N GLY A 112 4.91 3.70 3.15
CA GLY A 112 5.41 2.84 4.23
C GLY A 112 6.35 1.75 3.73
N GLY A 113 5.99 1.07 2.64
CA GLY A 113 6.80 0.00 2.03
C GLY A 113 8.12 0.53 1.49
N HIS A 114 8.10 1.62 0.73
CA HIS A 114 9.33 2.28 0.26
C HIS A 114 10.24 2.71 1.43
N SER A 115 9.65 3.34 2.46
CA SER A 115 10.43 3.78 3.63
C SER A 115 11.05 2.60 4.38
N LEU A 116 10.33 1.48 4.48
CA LEU A 116 10.83 0.27 5.10
C LEU A 116 11.95 -0.37 4.29
N ALA A 117 11.79 -0.48 2.97
CA ALA A 117 12.82 -1.01 2.08
C ALA A 117 14.11 -0.19 2.15
N ARG A 118 14.00 1.15 2.13
CA ARG A 118 15.14 2.06 2.34
C ARG A 118 15.83 1.85 3.69
N HIS A 119 15.05 1.65 4.76
CA HIS A 119 15.58 1.40 6.10
C HIS A 119 16.33 0.07 6.18
N LEU A 120 15.79 -0.97 5.54
CA LEU A 120 16.39 -2.30 5.47
C LEU A 120 17.51 -2.41 4.43
N ASN A 121 17.75 -1.36 3.64
CA ASN A 121 18.71 -1.32 2.54
C ASN A 121 18.49 -2.45 1.51
N ILE A 122 17.23 -2.70 1.17
CA ILE A 122 16.82 -3.64 0.12
C ILE A 122 16.09 -2.88 -1.01
N PRO A 123 16.11 -3.40 -2.25
CA PRO A 123 15.34 -2.81 -3.33
C PRO A 123 13.84 -2.92 -3.10
N ASP A 124 13.08 -1.97 -3.66
CA ASP A 124 11.62 -2.05 -3.70
C ASP A 124 11.04 -1.77 -5.09
N VAL A 125 9.89 -2.36 -5.36
CA VAL A 125 9.11 -2.17 -6.59
C VAL A 125 7.68 -1.81 -6.24
N SER A 126 7.22 -0.65 -6.72
CA SER A 126 5.82 -0.25 -6.63
C SER A 126 5.04 -0.81 -7.82
N ILE A 127 4.06 -1.67 -7.55
CA ILE A 127 3.13 -2.20 -8.56
C ILE A 127 1.74 -1.66 -8.27
N GLN A 128 1.09 -1.11 -9.29
CA GLN A 128 -0.21 -0.49 -9.13
C GLN A 128 -1.19 -1.08 -10.14
N ALA A 129 -2.31 -1.60 -9.64
CA ALA A 129 -3.38 -2.16 -10.48
C ALA A 129 -4.10 -1.10 -11.32
N PHE A 130 -3.94 0.17 -10.98
CA PHE A 130 -4.46 1.34 -11.71
C PHE A 130 -3.49 2.52 -11.56
N PRO A 131 -3.45 3.46 -12.51
CA PRO A 131 -2.42 4.50 -12.57
C PRO A 131 -2.64 5.63 -11.56
N MET A 132 -2.49 5.32 -10.26
CA MET A 132 -2.67 6.29 -9.18
C MET A 132 -1.62 7.40 -9.20
N PHE A 133 -0.35 7.05 -9.48
CA PHE A 133 0.79 7.95 -9.43
C PHE A 133 1.54 8.05 -10.77
N ALA A 134 0.81 7.99 -11.89
CA ALA A 134 1.38 8.10 -13.22
C ALA A 134 1.39 9.57 -13.67
N PRO A 135 2.53 10.27 -13.72
CA PRO A 135 2.61 11.70 -14.04
C PRO A 135 2.44 11.94 -15.55
N THR A 136 1.27 11.61 -16.09
CA THR A 136 0.95 11.78 -17.51
C THR A 136 -0.05 12.91 -17.75
N GLY A 137 -0.04 13.45 -18.97
CA GLY A 137 -1.07 14.38 -19.44
C GLY A 137 -2.20 13.73 -20.23
N ASP A 138 -2.09 12.43 -20.54
CA ASP A 138 -3.02 11.76 -21.46
C ASP A 138 -4.36 11.43 -20.79
N TYR A 139 -4.34 11.22 -19.49
CA TYR A 139 -5.54 11.02 -18.65
C TYR A 139 -5.35 11.65 -17.26
N PRO A 140 -6.44 12.03 -16.56
CA PRO A 140 -6.38 12.57 -15.21
C PRO A 140 -6.08 11.47 -14.18
N ASN A 141 -5.73 11.88 -12.96
CA ASN A 141 -5.79 10.97 -11.81
C ASN A 141 -7.21 10.41 -11.66
N VAL A 142 -7.33 9.14 -11.28
CA VAL A 142 -8.60 8.40 -11.18
C VAL A 142 -9.66 9.06 -10.30
N ALA A 143 -9.27 9.92 -9.37
CA ALA A 143 -10.17 10.64 -8.47
C ALA A 143 -10.64 12.00 -9.01
N LEU A 144 -10.16 12.45 -10.18
CA LEU A 144 -10.37 13.81 -10.69
C LEU A 144 -10.87 13.80 -12.13
N PRO A 145 -11.65 14.81 -12.54
CA PRO A 145 -12.10 14.95 -13.94
C PRO A 145 -10.93 15.34 -14.86
N SER A 146 -11.08 15.06 -16.15
CA SER A 146 -10.12 15.52 -17.15
C SER A 146 -10.21 17.04 -17.36
N LEU A 147 -9.07 17.70 -17.26
CA LEU A 147 -8.91 19.15 -17.43
C LEU A 147 -7.87 19.47 -18.53
N GLY A 148 -7.74 18.57 -19.52
CA GLY A 148 -6.73 18.66 -20.58
C GLY A 148 -5.32 18.30 -20.06
N ARG A 149 -4.33 18.24 -20.98
CA ARG A 149 -3.00 17.68 -20.69
C ARG A 149 -2.30 18.29 -19.46
N LEU A 150 -2.32 19.59 -19.31
CA LEU A 150 -1.68 20.24 -18.16
C LEU A 150 -2.45 19.99 -16.87
N GLY A 151 -3.79 20.07 -16.92
CA GLY A 151 -4.64 19.76 -15.79
C GLY A 151 -4.54 18.30 -15.36
N ASN A 152 -4.42 17.37 -16.30
CA ASN A 152 -4.21 15.95 -16.01
C ASN A 152 -2.87 15.73 -15.30
N ARG A 153 -1.76 16.30 -15.77
CA ARG A 153 -0.46 16.22 -15.05
C ARG A 153 -0.53 16.82 -13.66
N PHE A 154 -1.18 17.97 -13.51
CA PHE A 154 -1.39 18.60 -12.22
C PHE A 154 -2.21 17.70 -11.28
N SER A 155 -3.24 17.01 -11.80
CA SER A 155 -4.06 16.11 -11.01
C SER A 155 -3.25 14.95 -10.39
N HIS A 156 -2.30 14.38 -11.11
CA HIS A 156 -1.38 13.35 -10.59
C HIS A 156 -0.43 13.91 -9.52
N TRP A 157 0.17 15.07 -9.79
CA TRP A 157 1.02 15.74 -8.80
C TRP A 157 0.23 16.05 -7.52
N PHE A 158 -0.98 16.59 -7.65
CA PHE A 158 -1.83 16.93 -6.52
C PHE A 158 -2.23 15.70 -5.69
N ALA A 159 -2.63 14.62 -6.35
CA ALA A 159 -2.93 13.35 -5.69
C ALA A 159 -1.69 12.82 -4.92
N THR A 160 -0.51 12.90 -5.51
CA THR A 160 0.76 12.52 -4.88
C THR A 160 1.01 13.32 -3.60
N GLN A 161 0.80 14.67 -3.65
CA GLN A 161 0.96 15.52 -2.45
C GLN A 161 -0.03 15.16 -1.35
N ILE A 162 -1.31 14.97 -1.70
CA ILE A 162 -2.34 14.57 -0.73
C ILE A 162 -1.95 13.23 -0.08
N PHE A 163 -1.59 12.24 -0.90
CA PHE A 163 -1.25 10.91 -0.40
C PHE A 163 -0.03 10.95 0.53
N TRP A 164 1.00 11.71 0.16
CA TRP A 164 2.19 11.91 0.97
C TRP A 164 1.89 12.58 2.31
N HIS A 165 1.19 13.71 2.29
CA HIS A 165 0.87 14.45 3.51
C HIS A 165 -0.06 13.67 4.43
N ALA A 166 -1.05 12.97 3.88
CA ALA A 166 -1.93 12.10 4.66
C ALA A 166 -1.15 10.95 5.30
N GLY A 167 -0.27 10.29 4.54
CA GLY A 167 0.61 9.22 5.04
C GLY A 167 1.52 9.69 6.18
N ASN A 168 2.17 10.83 6.01
CA ASN A 168 3.01 11.43 7.06
C ASN A 168 2.21 11.82 8.30
N ALA A 169 1.01 12.39 8.14
CA ALA A 169 0.16 12.76 9.27
C ALA A 169 -0.27 11.51 10.06
N GLY A 170 -0.64 10.43 9.38
CA GLY A 170 -0.97 9.14 10.00
C GLY A 170 0.25 8.54 10.71
N PHE A 171 1.40 8.52 10.04
CA PHE A 171 2.64 7.98 10.59
C PHE A 171 3.05 8.69 11.90
N ARG A 172 3.03 10.02 11.92
CA ARG A 172 3.37 10.80 13.13
C ARG A 172 2.50 10.46 14.34
N GLN A 173 1.26 10.04 14.13
CA GLN A 173 0.34 9.69 15.21
C GLN A 173 0.69 8.36 15.87
N ILE A 174 1.28 7.42 15.12
CA ILE A 174 1.58 6.08 15.59
C ILE A 174 3.07 5.81 15.80
N GLN A 175 3.96 6.69 15.33
CA GLN A 175 5.41 6.45 15.32
C GLN A 175 5.99 6.09 16.71
N HIS A 176 5.41 6.64 17.78
CA HIS A 176 5.84 6.37 19.15
C HIS A 176 5.44 4.96 19.65
N LEU A 177 4.54 4.29 18.93
CA LEU A 177 4.06 2.93 19.20
C LEU A 177 4.77 1.88 18.34
N LEU A 178 5.57 2.33 17.36
CA LEU A 178 6.22 1.44 16.41
C LEU A 178 7.50 0.83 16.99
N PRO A 179 7.87 -0.40 16.57
CA PRO A 179 9.11 -1.03 16.96
C PRO A 179 10.32 -0.19 16.50
N GLU A 180 11.44 -0.31 17.24
CA GLU A 180 12.68 0.41 16.89
C GLU A 180 13.26 0.00 15.55
N SER A 181 12.96 -1.20 15.08
CA SER A 181 13.30 -1.73 13.76
C SER A 181 12.51 -1.11 12.60
N PHE A 182 11.59 -0.18 12.87
CA PHE A 182 10.86 0.55 11.83
C PHE A 182 11.44 1.95 11.63
N PRO A 183 11.40 2.52 10.39
CA PRO A 183 11.92 3.87 10.12
C PRO A 183 11.34 4.93 11.06
N ARG A 184 12.18 5.86 11.50
CA ARG A 184 11.73 7.00 12.33
C ARG A 184 11.13 8.14 11.51
N ALA A 185 11.32 8.12 10.19
CA ALA A 185 10.75 9.06 9.24
C ALA A 185 10.44 8.35 7.92
N LEU A 186 9.40 8.78 7.25
CA LEU A 186 9.06 8.27 5.92
C LEU A 186 9.98 8.88 4.86
N SER A 187 10.36 8.09 3.86
CA SER A 187 11.10 8.49 2.69
C SER A 187 10.14 8.84 1.55
N TRP A 188 10.50 9.81 0.72
CA TRP A 188 9.72 10.21 -0.44
C TRP A 188 9.77 9.13 -1.54
N PRO A 189 8.63 8.48 -1.88
CA PRO A 189 8.62 7.33 -2.77
C PRO A 189 8.42 7.68 -4.25
N PHE A 190 8.24 8.96 -4.57
CA PHE A 190 7.85 9.42 -5.91
C PHE A 190 8.99 10.11 -6.67
N ALA A 191 10.23 10.01 -6.20
CA ALA A 191 11.38 10.42 -6.97
C ALA A 191 11.49 9.51 -8.20
N ASN A 192 11.66 10.09 -9.41
CA ASN A 192 12.04 9.29 -10.56
C ASN A 192 13.34 8.59 -10.21
N PRO A 193 13.44 7.28 -10.38
CA PRO A 193 14.75 6.65 -10.44
C PRO A 193 15.44 7.22 -11.67
N ASP A 194 16.61 7.86 -11.48
CA ASP A 194 17.53 8.20 -12.55
C ASP A 194 18.02 6.92 -13.25
#